data_8224c7f0e3fd65b0ff1909655c5b2b09
#
_entry.id   8224c7f0e3fd65b0ff1909655c5b2b09
#
_cell.length_a   1.000
_cell.length_b   1.000
_cell.length_c   1.000
_cell.angle_alpha   90.00
_cell.angle_beta   90.00
_cell.angle_gamma   90.00
#
_symmetry.space_group_name_H-M   'P 1'
#
loop_
_entity.id
_entity.type
_entity.pdbx_description
1 polymer ?
#
loop_
_entity_poly.entity_id
_entity_poly.type
_entity_poly.pdbx_seq_one_letter_code
_entity_poly.pdbx_strand_id
1 'polypeptide(L)'
;YNPGKGEPRQVPIIQSTTFKYETSEQMGRLFDLEESGYFYTRLQNPTNDHAAAQITAMEGGVAGMLTSSGQAANFFAIFNICQAGDHMISTTSIYGGTYNLIGVTLPKMGIQVTFIDQDASDEEWEAAFQPNTKLVFGETLSNPNVRILDIERIAGIAHTHGVPLIVDNTFPTPVNCRPFEFGADIVTHSTTKYMDGQGVQVGGAIVDSGNFDWEQYHDKYTCLTEPDHSYHGLIYTQAFGKAAYITKATSQLMRDLGSIQSPQNAFYLHLGLQTLHVRMKRHTESALQVAQYLEQNPDIAWVRFPELENDPEHARQQKYLPNGSCGVMAFAVKGDRAFANKFMDSLQLVTIETHVADCHTCILHPAAHTHRQ
;
A
#
# COMPACT_ATOMS: atom_id res chain seq x y z
N TYR A 1 -3.06 21.92 -1.42
CA TYR A 1 -3.54 22.97 -2.31
C TYR A 1 -3.74 24.25 -1.51
N ASN A 2 -3.11 25.31 -1.93
CA ASN A 2 -3.22 26.63 -1.31
C ASN A 2 -3.66 27.64 -2.38
N PRO A 3 -4.96 27.90 -2.54
CA PRO A 3 -5.47 28.74 -3.59
C PRO A 3 -5.12 30.22 -3.35
N GLY A 4 -4.80 30.93 -4.43
CA GLY A 4 -4.66 32.37 -4.46
C GLY A 4 -6.01 33.10 -4.40
N LYS A 5 -5.96 34.44 -4.36
CA LYS A 5 -7.18 35.27 -4.35
C LYS A 5 -7.98 35.10 -5.64
N GLY A 6 -9.24 34.64 -5.52
CA GLY A 6 -10.12 34.41 -6.68
C GLY A 6 -9.99 33.04 -7.32
N GLU A 7 -9.08 32.18 -6.81
CA GLU A 7 -9.00 30.79 -7.26
C GLU A 7 -9.99 29.88 -6.55
N PRO A 8 -10.35 28.72 -7.14
CA PRO A 8 -11.24 27.75 -6.52
C PRO A 8 -10.67 27.27 -5.18
N ARG A 9 -11.52 27.20 -4.16
CA ARG A 9 -11.12 26.66 -2.84
C ARG A 9 -10.78 25.17 -2.92
N GLN A 10 -11.47 24.44 -3.76
CA GLN A 10 -11.25 23.00 -3.96
C GLN A 10 -10.19 22.82 -5.05
N VAL A 11 -9.36 21.77 -4.93
CA VAL A 11 -8.36 21.45 -5.96
C VAL A 11 -9.04 21.25 -7.32
N PRO A 12 -8.59 21.90 -8.38
CA PRO A 12 -9.17 21.71 -9.73
C PRO A 12 -8.88 20.31 -10.27
N ILE A 13 -9.81 19.78 -11.07
CA ILE A 13 -9.55 18.58 -11.88
C ILE A 13 -8.85 19.05 -13.16
N ILE A 14 -7.55 18.79 -13.27
CA ILE A 14 -6.76 19.18 -14.44
C ILE A 14 -6.77 18.03 -15.45
N GLN A 15 -7.78 18.02 -16.31
CA GLN A 15 -7.98 17.02 -17.36
C GLN A 15 -7.24 17.45 -18.63
N SER A 16 -5.92 17.30 -18.64
CA SER A 16 -5.06 17.64 -19.78
C SER A 16 -4.05 16.53 -20.03
N THR A 17 -3.78 16.23 -21.27
CA THR A 17 -2.73 15.27 -21.68
C THR A 17 -1.33 15.87 -21.49
N THR A 18 -1.17 17.15 -21.85
CA THR A 18 0.11 17.86 -21.87
C THR A 18 -0.06 19.28 -21.37
N PHE A 19 1.08 19.94 -21.14
CA PHE A 19 1.15 21.30 -20.62
C PHE A 19 1.96 22.17 -21.55
N LYS A 20 1.71 23.48 -21.55
CA LYS A 20 2.43 24.45 -22.36
C LYS A 20 3.75 24.80 -21.69
N TYR A 21 4.81 24.83 -22.48
CA TYR A 21 6.14 25.32 -22.08
C TYR A 21 6.32 26.78 -22.49
N GLU A 22 7.22 27.48 -21.80
CA GLU A 22 7.60 28.84 -22.18
C GLU A 22 8.58 28.83 -23.33
N THR A 23 9.57 27.94 -23.32
CA THR A 23 10.61 27.81 -24.35
C THR A 23 10.91 26.33 -24.64
N SER A 24 11.54 26.06 -25.78
CA SER A 24 12.06 24.72 -26.13
C SER A 24 13.17 24.27 -25.20
N GLU A 25 13.94 25.19 -24.65
CA GLU A 25 15.00 24.91 -23.67
C GLU A 25 14.40 24.45 -22.32
N GLN A 26 13.33 25.12 -21.86
CA GLN A 26 12.59 24.70 -20.67
C GLN A 26 12.05 23.28 -20.85
N MET A 27 11.47 22.98 -22.01
CA MET A 27 11.01 21.63 -22.32
C MET A 27 12.15 20.60 -22.18
N GLY A 28 13.35 20.90 -22.70
CA GLY A 28 14.53 20.03 -22.54
C GLY A 28 14.87 19.77 -21.08
N ARG A 29 15.00 20.83 -20.27
CA ARG A 29 15.33 20.70 -18.84
C ARG A 29 14.31 19.90 -18.04
N LEU A 30 13.02 20.00 -18.37
CA LEU A 30 11.98 19.18 -17.73
C LEU A 30 12.13 17.69 -18.10
N PHE A 31 12.47 17.37 -19.36
CA PHE A 31 12.70 15.99 -19.81
C PHE A 31 13.98 15.40 -19.19
N ASP A 32 14.99 16.21 -18.95
CA ASP A 32 16.27 15.80 -18.37
C ASP A 32 16.23 15.81 -16.82
N LEU A 33 15.07 16.11 -16.22
CA LEU A 33 14.84 16.20 -14.76
C LEU A 33 15.71 17.30 -14.08
N GLU A 34 16.15 18.29 -14.83
CA GLU A 34 16.91 19.46 -14.34
C GLU A 34 16.00 20.55 -13.76
N GLU A 35 14.73 20.55 -14.15
CA GLU A 35 13.70 21.48 -13.71
C GLU A 35 12.45 20.74 -13.25
N SER A 36 11.78 21.22 -12.20
CA SER A 36 10.51 20.69 -11.74
C SER A 36 9.35 21.33 -12.49
N GLY A 37 8.38 20.53 -12.94
CA GLY A 37 7.19 21.05 -13.61
C GLY A 37 6.37 19.96 -14.30
N TYR A 38 5.23 20.36 -14.84
CA TYR A 38 4.33 19.45 -15.53
C TYR A 38 4.54 19.53 -17.03
N PHE A 39 4.67 18.38 -17.69
CA PHE A 39 4.82 18.30 -19.14
C PHE A 39 3.90 17.26 -19.77
N TYR A 40 3.63 16.15 -19.10
CA TYR A 40 2.76 15.10 -19.62
C TYR A 40 2.08 14.35 -18.48
N THR A 41 0.74 14.24 -18.52
CA THR A 41 -0.07 13.69 -17.43
C THR A 41 0.26 12.22 -17.09
N ARG A 42 0.79 11.42 -18.02
CA ARG A 42 1.22 10.04 -17.72
C ARG A 42 2.31 10.00 -16.62
N LEU A 43 3.16 11.00 -16.54
CA LEU A 43 4.18 11.08 -15.50
C LEU A 43 3.67 11.81 -14.26
N GLN A 44 3.14 13.01 -14.46
CA GLN A 44 2.70 13.89 -13.36
C GLN A 44 1.49 14.72 -13.80
N ASN A 45 0.60 14.97 -12.83
CA ASN A 45 -0.55 15.84 -13.00
C ASN A 45 -0.84 16.57 -11.68
N PRO A 46 -1.11 17.88 -11.69
CA PRO A 46 -1.31 18.66 -10.47
C PRO A 46 -2.38 18.11 -9.52
N THR A 47 -3.49 17.54 -10.06
CA THR A 47 -4.55 16.94 -9.25
C THR A 47 -4.07 15.67 -8.56
N ASN A 48 -3.33 14.83 -9.29
CA ASN A 48 -2.76 13.59 -8.77
C ASN A 48 -1.71 13.86 -7.69
N ASP A 49 -0.81 14.80 -7.97
CA ASP A 49 0.27 15.15 -7.05
C ASP A 49 -0.26 15.75 -5.75
N HIS A 50 -1.37 16.51 -5.83
CA HIS A 50 -2.03 17.01 -4.62
C HIS A 50 -2.54 15.87 -3.74
N ALA A 51 -3.22 14.87 -4.30
CA ALA A 51 -3.71 13.72 -3.53
C ALA A 51 -2.55 12.84 -3.03
N ALA A 52 -1.50 12.65 -3.83
CA ALA A 52 -0.28 11.95 -3.41
C ALA A 52 0.40 12.66 -2.23
N ALA A 53 0.53 13.99 -2.30
CA ALA A 53 1.12 14.79 -1.22
C ALA A 53 0.31 14.72 0.09
N GLN A 54 -1.03 14.63 0.01
CA GLN A 54 -1.86 14.42 1.19
C GLN A 54 -1.58 13.08 1.86
N ILE A 55 -1.54 11.98 1.09
CA ILE A 55 -1.23 10.65 1.62
C ILE A 55 0.20 10.63 2.20
N THR A 56 1.16 11.22 1.47
CA THR A 56 2.56 11.33 1.93
C THR A 56 2.65 12.03 3.29
N ALA A 57 1.96 13.16 3.44
CA ALA A 57 1.94 13.90 4.70
C ALA A 57 1.26 13.13 5.84
N MET A 58 0.19 12.39 5.55
CA MET A 58 -0.51 11.56 6.54
C MET A 58 0.34 10.39 7.02
N GLU A 59 1.12 9.76 6.14
CA GLU A 59 2.07 8.69 6.50
C GLU A 59 3.33 9.23 7.18
N GLY A 60 3.64 10.51 7.02
CA GLY A 60 4.89 11.12 7.50
C GLY A 60 6.09 10.83 6.58
N GLY A 61 5.84 10.55 5.31
CA GLY A 61 6.87 10.30 4.30
C GLY A 61 7.46 11.57 3.69
N VAL A 62 8.51 11.41 2.88
CA VAL A 62 9.19 12.52 2.19
C VAL A 62 8.72 12.70 0.75
N ALA A 63 8.26 11.62 0.11
CA ALA A 63 7.76 11.63 -1.27
C ALA A 63 6.72 10.53 -1.46
N GLY A 64 5.80 10.73 -2.41
CA GLY A 64 4.80 9.74 -2.75
C GLY A 64 4.24 9.93 -4.16
N MET A 65 3.63 8.88 -4.70
CA MET A 65 3.00 8.89 -6.01
C MET A 65 1.70 8.08 -6.02
N LEU A 66 0.78 8.43 -6.91
CA LEU A 66 -0.42 7.63 -7.17
C LEU A 66 -0.18 6.64 -8.32
N THR A 67 -0.91 5.53 -8.26
CA THR A 67 -0.97 4.52 -9.32
C THR A 67 -2.42 4.16 -9.64
N SER A 68 -2.66 3.45 -10.75
CA SER A 68 -4.00 3.08 -11.20
C SER A 68 -4.70 2.05 -10.31
N SER A 69 -3.97 1.37 -9.42
CA SER A 69 -4.51 0.37 -8.48
C SER A 69 -3.50 0.07 -7.37
N GLY A 70 -3.95 -0.54 -6.27
CA GLY A 70 -3.07 -1.07 -5.23
C GLY A 70 -2.09 -2.11 -5.75
N GLN A 71 -2.51 -2.96 -6.70
CA GLN A 71 -1.62 -3.93 -7.33
C GLN A 71 -0.52 -3.27 -8.18
N ALA A 72 -0.83 -2.17 -8.87
CA ALA A 72 0.19 -1.39 -9.56
C ALA A 72 1.16 -0.73 -8.55
N ALA A 73 0.66 -0.28 -7.40
CA ALA A 73 1.51 0.25 -6.33
C ALA A 73 2.47 -0.82 -5.80
N ASN A 74 1.98 -2.02 -5.47
CA ASN A 74 2.81 -3.12 -5.00
C ASN A 74 3.82 -3.57 -6.07
N PHE A 75 3.38 -3.68 -7.33
CA PHE A 75 4.27 -4.03 -8.43
C PHE A 75 5.37 -2.98 -8.62
N PHE A 76 5.03 -1.69 -8.67
CA PHE A 76 6.02 -0.62 -8.84
C PHE A 76 6.98 -0.54 -7.64
N ALA A 77 6.46 -0.67 -6.41
CA ALA A 77 7.31 -0.64 -5.23
C ALA A 77 8.37 -1.75 -5.27
N ILE A 78 7.99 -2.96 -5.67
CA ILE A 78 8.92 -4.08 -5.78
C ILE A 78 9.84 -3.90 -6.99
N PHE A 79 9.29 -3.67 -8.17
CA PHE A 79 10.04 -3.65 -9.43
C PHE A 79 10.97 -2.43 -9.56
N ASN A 80 10.77 -1.41 -8.74
CA ASN A 80 11.63 -0.23 -8.69
C ASN A 80 13.07 -0.55 -8.24
N ILE A 81 13.24 -1.59 -7.41
CA ILE A 81 14.53 -2.00 -6.83
C ILE A 81 14.89 -3.47 -7.05
N CYS A 82 13.97 -4.26 -7.62
CA CYS A 82 14.21 -5.65 -8.01
C CYS A 82 14.21 -5.80 -9.53
N GLN A 83 15.10 -6.62 -10.03
CA GLN A 83 15.20 -7.00 -11.43
C GLN A 83 15.37 -8.52 -11.57
N ALA A 84 15.45 -9.01 -12.81
CA ALA A 84 15.71 -10.42 -13.06
C ALA A 84 17.01 -10.88 -12.40
N GLY A 85 16.95 -11.98 -11.64
CA GLY A 85 18.05 -12.52 -10.85
C GLY A 85 18.06 -12.08 -9.39
N ASP A 86 17.26 -11.08 -9.01
CA ASP A 86 17.11 -10.66 -7.62
C ASP A 86 16.15 -11.55 -6.82
N HIS A 87 16.26 -11.49 -5.52
CA HIS A 87 15.43 -12.20 -4.56
C HIS A 87 14.68 -11.21 -3.64
N MET A 88 13.48 -11.59 -3.23
CA MET A 88 12.71 -10.91 -2.18
C MET A 88 12.13 -11.91 -1.17
N ILE A 89 11.86 -11.43 0.02
CA ILE A 89 11.12 -12.18 1.04
C ILE A 89 9.73 -11.55 1.19
N SER A 90 8.69 -12.37 1.30
CA SER A 90 7.33 -11.91 1.60
C SER A 90 6.72 -12.73 2.73
N THR A 91 5.94 -12.08 3.59
CA THR A 91 5.11 -12.83 4.53
C THR A 91 4.02 -13.60 3.79
N THR A 92 3.58 -14.73 4.35
CA THR A 92 2.47 -15.53 3.79
C THR A 92 1.10 -14.90 4.04
N SER A 93 0.99 -14.07 5.09
CA SER A 93 -0.27 -13.40 5.48
C SER A 93 -0.39 -12.06 4.77
N ILE A 94 -0.75 -12.09 3.48
CA ILE A 94 -0.97 -10.93 2.62
C ILE A 94 -2.22 -11.15 1.76
N TYR A 95 -2.73 -10.09 1.14
CA TYR A 95 -3.83 -10.15 0.19
C TYR A 95 -3.57 -11.17 -0.93
N GLY A 96 -4.56 -12.02 -1.23
CA GLY A 96 -4.42 -13.10 -2.21
C GLY A 96 -3.99 -12.66 -3.60
N GLY A 97 -4.41 -11.47 -4.05
CA GLY A 97 -3.93 -10.88 -5.31
C GLY A 97 -2.45 -10.53 -5.28
N THR A 98 -1.94 -10.02 -4.16
CA THR A 98 -0.52 -9.72 -3.95
C THR A 98 0.29 -11.01 -3.80
N TYR A 99 -0.24 -12.02 -3.11
CA TYR A 99 0.38 -13.34 -3.05
C TYR A 99 0.60 -13.93 -4.45
N ASN A 100 -0.41 -13.84 -5.32
CA ASN A 100 -0.30 -14.29 -6.71
C ASN A 100 0.66 -13.42 -7.54
N LEU A 101 0.65 -12.10 -7.35
CA LEU A 101 1.62 -11.19 -8.00
C LEU A 101 3.05 -11.64 -7.68
N ILE A 102 3.34 -11.82 -6.39
CA ILE A 102 4.67 -12.15 -5.88
C ILE A 102 5.06 -13.60 -6.23
N GLY A 103 4.16 -14.57 -6.03
CA GLY A 103 4.46 -15.99 -6.19
C GLY A 103 4.37 -16.52 -7.61
N VAL A 104 3.68 -15.83 -8.52
CA VAL A 104 3.44 -16.32 -9.89
C VAL A 104 3.92 -15.32 -10.95
N THR A 105 3.60 -14.05 -10.80
CA THR A 105 3.88 -13.05 -11.86
C THR A 105 5.33 -12.59 -11.83
N LEU A 106 5.86 -12.20 -10.69
CA LEU A 106 7.25 -11.76 -10.54
C LEU A 106 8.27 -12.85 -10.90
N PRO A 107 8.08 -14.14 -10.55
CA PRO A 107 8.96 -15.21 -11.03
C PRO A 107 9.06 -15.32 -12.54
N LYS A 108 8.00 -14.99 -13.29
CA LYS A 108 8.06 -14.93 -14.77
C LYS A 108 8.96 -13.79 -15.29
N MET A 109 9.20 -12.80 -14.46
CA MET A 109 10.12 -11.68 -14.72
C MET A 109 11.52 -11.94 -14.17
N GLY A 110 11.76 -13.16 -13.64
CA GLY A 110 13.06 -13.59 -13.12
C GLY A 110 13.35 -13.17 -11.67
N ILE A 111 12.38 -12.63 -10.95
CA ILE A 111 12.52 -12.29 -9.52
C ILE A 111 12.20 -13.52 -8.67
N GLN A 112 13.12 -13.91 -7.81
CA GLN A 112 12.97 -15.06 -6.90
C GLN A 112 12.26 -14.62 -5.61
N VAL A 113 11.47 -15.50 -5.02
CA VAL A 113 10.68 -15.18 -3.83
C VAL A 113 10.77 -16.31 -2.81
N THR A 114 11.00 -15.95 -1.55
CA THR A 114 10.78 -16.80 -0.38
C THR A 114 9.57 -16.29 0.40
N PHE A 115 8.57 -17.15 0.58
CA PHE A 115 7.46 -16.88 1.50
C PHE A 115 7.77 -17.43 2.88
N ILE A 116 7.51 -16.63 3.92
CA ILE A 116 7.75 -16.99 5.32
C ILE A 116 6.54 -16.62 6.18
N ASP A 117 6.22 -17.41 7.20
CA ASP A 117 5.21 -16.99 8.17
C ASP A 117 5.73 -15.79 8.96
N GLN A 118 4.87 -14.78 9.16
CA GLN A 118 5.27 -13.57 9.89
C GLN A 118 5.71 -13.85 11.34
N ASP A 119 5.21 -14.95 11.94
CA ASP A 119 5.55 -15.39 13.29
C ASP A 119 6.65 -16.47 13.35
N ALA A 120 7.29 -16.77 12.20
CA ALA A 120 8.47 -17.61 12.18
C ALA A 120 9.57 -17.09 13.11
N SER A 121 10.42 -17.97 13.62
CA SER A 121 11.51 -17.59 14.53
C SER A 121 12.52 -16.66 13.85
N ASP A 122 13.33 -15.95 14.64
CA ASP A 122 14.38 -15.09 14.09
C ASP A 122 15.39 -15.90 13.27
N GLU A 123 15.70 -17.13 13.67
CA GLU A 123 16.58 -18.04 12.94
C GLU A 123 16.00 -18.43 11.57
N GLU A 124 14.68 -18.66 11.49
CA GLU A 124 14.01 -18.94 10.21
C GLU A 124 14.01 -17.72 9.30
N TRP A 125 13.78 -16.52 9.86
CA TRP A 125 13.87 -15.27 9.15
C TRP A 125 15.28 -15.03 8.62
N GLU A 126 16.32 -15.17 9.45
CA GLU A 126 17.72 -15.04 9.06
C GLU A 126 18.09 -16.02 7.92
N ALA A 127 17.62 -17.26 8.00
CA ALA A 127 17.88 -18.28 6.99
C ALA A 127 17.16 -18.01 5.64
N ALA A 128 16.14 -17.16 5.61
CA ALA A 128 15.42 -16.79 4.38
C ALA A 128 16.20 -15.77 3.52
N PHE A 129 17.13 -15.02 4.10
CA PHE A 129 17.92 -14.04 3.35
C PHE A 129 18.98 -14.71 2.46
N GLN A 130 19.10 -14.19 1.25
CA GLN A 130 20.08 -14.59 0.25
C GLN A 130 20.96 -13.40 -0.10
N PRO A 131 22.17 -13.59 -0.66
CA PRO A 131 23.06 -12.48 -1.03
C PRO A 131 22.41 -11.45 -1.97
N ASN A 132 21.48 -11.90 -2.81
CA ASN A 132 20.73 -11.10 -3.78
C ASN A 132 19.33 -10.66 -3.27
N THR A 133 19.04 -10.80 -1.96
CA THR A 133 17.78 -10.29 -1.39
C THR A 133 17.76 -8.77 -1.42
N LYS A 134 16.72 -8.20 -2.02
CA LYS A 134 16.56 -6.75 -2.23
C LYS A 134 15.50 -6.09 -1.36
N LEU A 135 14.49 -6.82 -0.91
CA LEU A 135 13.42 -6.28 -0.06
C LEU A 135 12.71 -7.37 0.74
N VAL A 136 12.08 -6.94 1.82
CA VAL A 136 11.04 -7.69 2.54
C VAL A 136 9.70 -7.01 2.30
N PHE A 137 8.65 -7.80 2.07
CA PHE A 137 7.28 -7.32 1.88
C PHE A 137 6.31 -7.92 2.90
N GLY A 138 5.40 -7.11 3.45
CA GLY A 138 4.33 -7.56 4.33
C GLY A 138 3.11 -6.63 4.31
N GLU A 139 2.05 -7.00 5.01
CA GLU A 139 0.86 -6.16 5.24
C GLU A 139 0.73 -5.82 6.71
N THR A 140 0.42 -4.57 7.05
CA THR A 140 0.20 -4.13 8.44
C THR A 140 -0.89 -4.94 9.11
N LEU A 141 -2.01 -5.14 8.43
CA LEU A 141 -3.16 -5.94 8.85
C LEU A 141 -3.64 -6.77 7.67
N SER A 142 -3.46 -8.08 7.75
CA SER A 142 -3.66 -8.99 6.63
C SER A 142 -5.13 -9.25 6.30
N ASN A 143 -5.40 -9.52 5.03
CA ASN A 143 -6.70 -9.95 4.50
C ASN A 143 -6.63 -11.42 4.03
N PRO A 144 -7.50 -12.35 4.51
CA PRO A 144 -8.67 -12.13 5.39
C PRO A 144 -8.41 -12.42 6.87
N ASN A 145 -7.20 -12.82 7.24
CA ASN A 145 -6.91 -13.42 8.56
C ASN A 145 -6.83 -12.40 9.70
N VAL A 146 -6.83 -11.10 9.37
CA VAL A 146 -6.68 -9.96 10.31
C VAL A 146 -5.50 -10.10 11.27
N ARG A 147 -4.41 -10.72 10.80
CA ARG A 147 -3.14 -10.81 11.53
C ARG A 147 -2.35 -9.52 11.40
N ILE A 148 -1.72 -9.09 12.46
CA ILE A 148 -0.92 -7.85 12.51
C ILE A 148 0.56 -8.20 12.37
N LEU A 149 1.24 -7.53 11.44
CA LEU A 149 2.69 -7.66 11.25
C LEU A 149 3.43 -7.05 12.45
N ASP A 150 4.40 -7.75 12.99
CA ASP A 150 5.35 -7.19 13.94
C ASP A 150 6.39 -6.34 13.17
N ILE A 151 5.97 -5.12 12.80
CA ILE A 151 6.71 -4.24 11.88
C ILE A 151 8.11 -3.95 12.42
N GLU A 152 8.23 -3.59 13.69
CA GLU A 152 9.51 -3.22 14.30
C GLU A 152 10.50 -4.39 14.30
N ARG A 153 10.03 -5.60 14.63
CA ARG A 153 10.85 -6.82 14.59
C ARG A 153 11.33 -7.11 13.18
N ILE A 154 10.40 -7.14 12.20
CA ILE A 154 10.74 -7.50 10.82
C ILE A 154 11.63 -6.45 10.16
N ALA A 155 11.37 -5.16 10.41
CA ALA A 155 12.23 -4.06 9.97
C ALA A 155 13.64 -4.21 10.55
N GLY A 156 13.75 -4.49 11.86
CA GLY A 156 15.03 -4.72 12.51
C GLY A 156 15.85 -5.85 11.85
N ILE A 157 15.22 -7.00 11.59
CA ILE A 157 15.87 -8.12 10.89
C ILE A 157 16.29 -7.70 9.46
N ALA A 158 15.37 -7.11 8.68
CA ALA A 158 15.67 -6.70 7.30
C ALA A 158 16.83 -5.71 7.23
N HIS A 159 16.87 -4.74 8.12
CA HIS A 159 17.92 -3.72 8.16
C HIS A 159 19.31 -4.29 8.52
N THR A 160 19.41 -5.38 9.33
CA THR A 160 20.71 -6.05 9.58
C THR A 160 21.33 -6.60 8.30
N HIS A 161 20.49 -6.93 7.30
CA HIS A 161 20.89 -7.39 5.97
C HIS A 161 21.02 -6.25 4.94
N GLY A 162 20.83 -5.00 5.33
CA GLY A 162 20.78 -3.85 4.40
C GLY A 162 19.66 -3.96 3.38
N VAL A 163 18.48 -4.37 3.82
CA VAL A 163 17.29 -4.62 3.00
C VAL A 163 16.12 -3.80 3.54
N PRO A 164 15.40 -3.02 2.71
CA PRO A 164 14.25 -2.26 3.15
C PRO A 164 13.04 -3.15 3.38
N LEU A 165 12.16 -2.71 4.30
CA LEU A 165 10.83 -3.25 4.52
C LEU A 165 9.78 -2.42 3.78
N ILE A 166 9.03 -3.07 2.88
CA ILE A 166 7.84 -2.53 2.21
C ILE A 166 6.60 -3.07 2.91
N VAL A 167 5.69 -2.18 3.30
CA VAL A 167 4.45 -2.56 4.01
C VAL A 167 3.23 -2.03 3.28
N ASP A 168 2.30 -2.93 2.95
CA ASP A 168 0.96 -2.54 2.50
C ASP A 168 0.10 -2.14 3.72
N ASN A 169 -0.22 -0.85 3.82
CA ASN A 169 -0.97 -0.27 4.93
C ASN A 169 -2.43 0.05 4.57
N THR A 170 -3.00 -0.70 3.65
CA THR A 170 -4.33 -0.43 3.09
C THR A 170 -5.43 -0.41 4.14
N PHE A 171 -5.49 -1.40 5.06
CA PHE A 171 -6.60 -1.52 6.00
C PHE A 171 -6.51 -0.55 7.18
N PRO A 172 -5.40 -0.43 7.89
CA PRO A 172 -5.31 0.55 8.98
C PRO A 172 -5.37 1.99 8.47
N THR A 173 -4.88 2.27 7.28
CA THR A 173 -4.62 3.62 6.78
C THR A 173 -3.67 4.40 7.70
N PRO A 174 -3.11 5.55 7.30
CA PRO A 174 -2.26 6.34 8.19
C PRO A 174 -3.00 6.92 9.41
N VAL A 175 -4.32 6.78 9.48
CA VAL A 175 -5.11 7.18 10.66
C VAL A 175 -4.89 6.23 11.83
N ASN A 176 -4.84 4.93 11.57
CA ASN A 176 -4.73 3.92 12.62
C ASN A 176 -3.30 3.38 12.78
N CYS A 177 -2.49 3.41 11.72
CA CYS A 177 -1.09 3.01 11.77
C CYS A 177 -0.24 3.85 10.82
N ARG A 178 0.93 4.27 11.25
CA ARG A 178 2.01 4.80 10.41
C ARG A 178 3.22 3.88 10.49
N PRO A 179 3.38 2.96 9.54
CA PRO A 179 4.44 1.96 9.60
C PRO A 179 5.86 2.54 9.68
N PHE A 180 6.09 3.76 9.20
CA PHE A 180 7.38 4.45 9.30
C PHE A 180 7.82 4.70 10.75
N GLU A 181 6.89 4.88 11.67
CA GLU A 181 7.18 5.05 13.10
C GLU A 181 7.74 3.77 13.74
N PHE A 182 7.59 2.63 13.06
CA PHE A 182 8.04 1.31 13.48
C PHE A 182 9.15 0.71 12.60
N GLY A 183 9.74 1.51 11.71
CA GLY A 183 10.90 1.12 10.92
C GLY A 183 10.60 0.63 9.51
N ALA A 184 9.36 0.65 9.02
CA ALA A 184 9.11 0.43 7.60
C ALA A 184 9.75 1.55 6.76
N ASP A 185 10.19 1.22 5.55
CA ASP A 185 10.88 2.15 4.66
C ASP A 185 9.97 2.68 3.56
N ILE A 186 9.18 1.80 2.97
CA ILE A 186 8.22 2.11 1.91
C ILE A 186 6.84 1.62 2.34
N VAL A 187 5.82 2.44 2.09
CA VAL A 187 4.43 2.07 2.32
C VAL A 187 3.66 2.08 1.01
N THR A 188 2.84 1.05 0.80
CA THR A 188 1.89 0.99 -0.32
C THR A 188 0.46 1.00 0.18
N HIS A 189 -0.45 1.43 -0.69
CA HIS A 189 -1.88 1.44 -0.43
C HIS A 189 -2.69 1.05 -1.66
N SER A 190 -3.74 0.29 -1.45
CA SER A 190 -4.90 0.32 -2.33
C SER A 190 -5.80 1.48 -1.92
N THR A 191 -5.70 2.62 -2.60
CA THR A 191 -6.53 3.78 -2.31
C THR A 191 -8.00 3.55 -2.67
N THR A 192 -8.29 2.44 -3.37
CA THR A 192 -9.62 1.90 -3.67
C THR A 192 -10.48 1.67 -2.41
N LYS A 193 -9.84 1.43 -1.26
CA LYS A 193 -10.44 0.99 -0.01
C LYS A 193 -10.84 2.18 0.88
N TYR A 194 -10.54 2.15 2.16
CA TYR A 194 -10.94 3.21 3.10
C TYR A 194 -10.53 4.62 2.70
N MET A 195 -9.42 4.80 1.97
CA MET A 195 -9.00 6.14 1.55
C MET A 195 -10.02 6.82 0.64
N ASP A 196 -10.56 6.09 -0.35
CA ASP A 196 -11.73 6.52 -1.12
C ASP A 196 -13.00 6.44 -0.26
N GLY A 197 -13.29 5.24 0.26
CA GLY A 197 -14.39 4.95 1.18
C GLY A 197 -15.79 5.04 0.58
N GLN A 198 -15.91 5.25 -0.72
CA GLN A 198 -17.20 5.41 -1.44
C GLN A 198 -17.42 4.32 -2.48
N GLY A 199 -16.41 3.50 -2.79
CA GLY A 199 -16.48 2.46 -3.81
C GLY A 199 -16.61 3.01 -5.24
N VAL A 200 -16.13 4.22 -5.51
CA VAL A 200 -16.32 4.91 -6.81
C VAL A 200 -15.07 4.95 -7.67
N GLN A 201 -13.89 4.67 -7.12
CA GLN A 201 -12.65 4.68 -7.88
C GLN A 201 -11.73 3.52 -7.51
N VAL A 202 -10.89 3.12 -8.45
CA VAL A 202 -9.77 2.20 -8.23
C VAL A 202 -8.47 3.00 -8.30
N GLY A 203 -7.59 2.79 -7.33
CA GLY A 203 -6.32 3.48 -7.28
C GLY A 203 -5.35 2.86 -6.29
N GLY A 204 -4.11 3.33 -6.33
CA GLY A 204 -3.05 2.96 -5.40
C GLY A 204 -2.16 4.15 -5.08
N ALA A 205 -1.33 3.99 -4.07
CA ALA A 205 -0.30 4.96 -3.71
C ALA A 205 0.96 4.25 -3.21
N ILE A 206 2.10 4.88 -3.42
CA ILE A 206 3.40 4.51 -2.84
C ILE A 206 3.92 5.72 -2.10
N VAL A 207 4.41 5.52 -0.88
CA VAL A 207 5.05 6.55 -0.07
C VAL A 207 6.41 6.06 0.40
N ASP A 208 7.41 6.92 0.31
CA ASP A 208 8.77 6.68 0.78
C ASP A 208 9.00 7.46 2.08
N SER A 209 9.53 6.79 3.10
CA SER A 209 9.94 7.42 4.35
C SER A 209 11.15 8.35 4.18
N GLY A 210 12.02 8.06 3.20
CA GLY A 210 13.34 8.68 3.03
C GLY A 210 14.34 8.32 4.12
N ASN A 211 14.10 7.26 4.89
CA ASN A 211 14.96 6.84 5.99
C ASN A 211 15.95 5.74 5.59
N PHE A 212 15.65 4.96 4.55
CA PHE A 212 16.58 3.94 4.09
C PHE A 212 17.76 4.57 3.37
N ASP A 213 18.98 4.27 3.82
CA ASP A 213 20.21 4.82 3.24
C ASP A 213 20.68 3.96 2.05
N TRP A 214 20.21 4.34 0.84
CA TRP A 214 20.57 3.66 -0.40
C TRP A 214 22.07 3.71 -0.71
N GLU A 215 22.75 4.80 -0.34
CA GLU A 215 24.20 4.98 -0.57
C GLU A 215 25.04 4.07 0.34
N GLN A 216 24.59 3.79 1.56
CA GLN A 216 25.26 2.82 2.45
C GLN A 216 25.29 1.43 1.82
N TYR A 217 24.29 1.09 1.01
CA TYR A 217 24.19 -0.21 0.33
C TYR A 217 24.32 -0.07 -1.19
N HIS A 218 25.22 0.80 -1.62
CA HIS A 218 25.46 1.18 -3.03
C HIS A 218 25.46 -0.01 -3.99
N ASP A 219 26.30 -1.02 -3.71
CA ASP A 219 26.44 -2.19 -4.59
C ASP A 219 25.16 -3.03 -4.68
N LYS A 220 24.27 -2.92 -3.71
CA LYS A 220 23.00 -3.63 -3.70
C LYS A 220 21.92 -2.90 -4.51
N TYR A 221 21.93 -1.57 -4.53
CA TYR A 221 20.90 -0.74 -5.16
C TYR A 221 21.45 0.16 -6.27
N THR A 222 22.26 -0.43 -7.16
CA THR A 222 22.90 0.26 -8.29
C THR A 222 21.91 1.00 -9.18
N CYS A 223 20.64 0.53 -9.25
CA CYS A 223 19.55 1.21 -9.98
C CYS A 223 19.20 2.60 -9.44
N LEU A 224 19.63 2.97 -8.23
CA LEU A 224 19.44 4.28 -7.61
C LEU A 224 20.75 5.05 -7.45
N THR A 225 21.86 4.32 -7.29
CA THR A 225 23.14 4.85 -6.85
C THR A 225 24.20 4.94 -7.97
N GLU A 226 23.94 4.33 -9.14
CA GLU A 226 24.80 4.42 -10.33
C GLU A 226 24.15 5.23 -11.44
N PRO A 227 24.95 5.67 -12.46
CA PRO A 227 24.46 6.45 -13.57
C PRO A 227 23.37 5.75 -14.40
N ASP A 228 22.21 6.37 -14.55
CA ASP A 228 21.12 5.89 -15.39
C ASP A 228 21.34 6.32 -16.85
N HIS A 229 21.50 5.36 -17.75
CA HIS A 229 21.68 5.61 -19.18
C HIS A 229 20.46 6.25 -19.84
N SER A 230 19.25 6.03 -19.31
CA SER A 230 18.01 6.61 -19.88
C SER A 230 17.83 8.10 -19.54
N TYR A 231 18.65 8.60 -18.60
CA TYR A 231 18.69 10.01 -18.17
C TYR A 231 20.10 10.58 -18.21
N HIS A 232 20.84 10.28 -19.27
CA HIS A 232 22.17 10.87 -19.57
C HIS A 232 23.21 10.72 -18.46
N GLY A 233 23.10 9.66 -17.67
CA GLY A 233 24.04 9.40 -16.57
C GLY A 233 23.64 10.02 -15.23
N LEU A 234 22.38 10.42 -15.06
CA LEU A 234 21.83 10.89 -13.78
C LEU A 234 21.94 9.80 -12.72
N ILE A 235 22.35 10.15 -11.51
CA ILE A 235 22.35 9.30 -10.32
C ILE A 235 21.23 9.78 -9.40
N TYR A 236 20.20 8.96 -9.19
CA TYR A 236 18.98 9.38 -8.49
C TYR A 236 19.23 9.83 -7.05
N THR A 237 20.06 9.10 -6.30
CA THR A 237 20.41 9.45 -4.91
C THR A 237 21.12 10.78 -4.81
N GLN A 238 22.01 11.08 -5.75
CA GLN A 238 22.75 12.35 -5.79
C GLN A 238 21.89 13.53 -6.23
N ALA A 239 21.02 13.31 -7.22
CA ALA A 239 20.19 14.38 -7.78
C ALA A 239 18.97 14.72 -6.90
N PHE A 240 18.36 13.71 -6.24
CA PHE A 240 17.08 13.85 -5.54
C PHE A 240 17.16 13.47 -4.04
N GLY A 241 18.30 13.02 -3.56
CA GLY A 241 18.49 12.67 -2.15
C GLY A 241 17.41 11.70 -1.65
N LYS A 242 16.69 12.09 -0.61
CA LYS A 242 15.64 11.27 0.01
C LYS A 242 14.43 10.97 -0.91
N ALA A 243 14.22 11.73 -1.97
CA ALA A 243 13.14 11.49 -2.93
C ALA A 243 13.55 10.58 -4.10
N ALA A 244 14.77 10.06 -4.10
CA ALA A 244 15.33 9.27 -5.19
C ALA A 244 14.46 8.09 -5.61
N TYR A 245 13.94 7.34 -4.64
CA TYR A 245 13.12 6.15 -4.87
C TYR A 245 11.80 6.47 -5.62
N ILE A 246 11.06 7.47 -5.18
CA ILE A 246 9.80 7.89 -5.82
C ILE A 246 10.08 8.57 -7.16
N THR A 247 11.14 9.38 -7.26
CA THR A 247 11.52 10.03 -8.52
C THR A 247 11.85 8.98 -9.59
N LYS A 248 12.63 7.94 -9.26
CA LYS A 248 12.90 6.84 -10.16
C LYS A 248 11.62 6.09 -10.57
N ALA A 249 10.76 5.74 -9.61
CA ALA A 249 9.50 5.06 -9.91
C ALA A 249 8.62 5.88 -10.88
N THR A 250 8.58 7.20 -10.72
CA THR A 250 7.83 8.11 -11.59
C THR A 250 8.50 8.26 -12.95
N SER A 251 9.80 8.53 -12.99
CA SER A 251 10.51 8.86 -14.22
C SER A 251 10.77 7.64 -15.11
N GLN A 252 10.85 6.44 -14.55
CA GLN A 252 11.02 5.19 -15.29
C GLN A 252 9.73 4.36 -15.36
N LEU A 253 9.26 3.84 -14.24
CA LEU A 253 8.16 2.87 -14.24
C LEU A 253 6.85 3.50 -14.69
N MET A 254 6.50 4.66 -14.16
CA MET A 254 5.28 5.37 -14.59
C MET A 254 5.39 5.82 -16.03
N ARG A 255 6.54 6.34 -16.47
CA ARG A 255 6.80 6.75 -17.85
C ARG A 255 6.63 5.59 -18.84
N ASP A 256 7.22 4.43 -18.52
CA ASP A 256 7.38 3.33 -19.46
C ASP A 256 6.19 2.35 -19.43
N LEU A 257 5.65 2.06 -18.25
CA LEU A 257 4.58 1.09 -18.04
C LEU A 257 3.19 1.74 -17.97
N GLY A 258 3.12 3.05 -17.70
CA GLY A 258 1.86 3.74 -17.48
C GLY A 258 1.32 3.48 -16.07
N SER A 259 0.13 2.94 -15.94
CA SER A 259 -0.55 2.72 -14.63
C SER A 259 -0.87 4.02 -13.89
N ILE A 260 -1.07 5.11 -14.63
CA ILE A 260 -1.49 6.38 -14.06
C ILE A 260 -2.93 6.31 -13.56
N GLN A 261 -3.20 6.96 -12.45
CA GLN A 261 -4.55 7.26 -12.01
C GLN A 261 -5.12 8.45 -12.78
N SER A 262 -6.39 8.42 -13.20
CA SER A 262 -7.00 9.58 -13.85
C SER A 262 -7.13 10.76 -12.87
N PRO A 263 -6.99 12.02 -13.32
CA PRO A 263 -7.18 13.18 -12.46
C PRO A 263 -8.56 13.24 -11.80
N GLN A 264 -9.59 12.73 -12.45
CA GLN A 264 -10.92 12.62 -11.86
C GLN A 264 -10.95 11.63 -10.69
N ASN A 265 -10.32 10.46 -10.82
CA ASN A 265 -10.22 9.50 -9.71
C ASN A 265 -9.36 10.06 -8.57
N ALA A 266 -8.28 10.77 -8.87
CA ALA A 266 -7.47 11.46 -7.87
C ALA A 266 -8.28 12.52 -7.10
N PHE A 267 -9.20 13.21 -7.79
CA PHE A 267 -10.11 14.14 -7.15
C PHE A 267 -11.12 13.44 -6.22
N TYR A 268 -11.71 12.30 -6.64
CA TYR A 268 -12.57 11.51 -5.75
C TYR A 268 -11.82 11.00 -4.52
N LEU A 269 -10.60 10.52 -4.73
CA LEU A 269 -9.71 10.13 -3.63
C LEU A 269 -9.46 11.31 -2.68
N HIS A 270 -9.15 12.50 -3.20
CA HIS A 270 -8.98 13.70 -2.39
C HIS A 270 -10.20 13.97 -1.51
N LEU A 271 -11.43 13.84 -2.05
CA LEU A 271 -12.66 14.01 -1.25
C LEU A 271 -12.77 12.94 -0.16
N GLY A 272 -12.44 11.70 -0.45
CA GLY A 272 -12.41 10.61 0.53
C GLY A 272 -11.42 10.87 1.67
N LEU A 273 -10.21 11.35 1.35
CA LEU A 273 -9.17 11.67 2.33
C LEU A 273 -9.60 12.75 3.34
N GLN A 274 -10.43 13.72 2.94
CA GLN A 274 -10.89 14.79 3.82
C GLN A 274 -11.71 14.30 5.02
N THR A 275 -12.37 13.14 4.89
CA THR A 275 -13.20 12.56 5.95
C THR A 275 -12.64 11.25 6.51
N LEU A 276 -11.47 10.84 6.06
CA LEU A 276 -10.90 9.52 6.37
C LEU A 276 -10.79 9.27 7.89
N HIS A 277 -10.28 10.24 8.65
CA HIS A 277 -10.11 10.12 10.10
C HIS A 277 -11.45 9.94 10.84
N VAL A 278 -12.52 10.59 10.39
CA VAL A 278 -13.87 10.44 10.98
C VAL A 278 -14.43 9.05 10.66
N ARG A 279 -14.26 8.61 9.40
CA ARG A 279 -14.76 7.31 8.93
C ARG A 279 -14.03 6.16 9.59
N MET A 280 -12.70 6.21 9.68
CA MET A 280 -11.90 5.15 10.31
C MET A 280 -12.29 4.94 11.76
N LYS A 281 -12.43 6.01 12.54
CA LYS A 281 -12.93 5.93 13.92
C LYS A 281 -14.29 5.23 13.98
N ARG A 282 -15.24 5.62 13.14
CA ARG A 282 -16.58 5.05 13.14
C ARG A 282 -16.61 3.60 12.67
N HIS A 283 -15.83 3.26 11.65
CA HIS A 283 -15.68 1.87 11.19
C HIS A 283 -15.18 0.95 12.29
N THR A 284 -14.12 1.35 12.98
CA THR A 284 -13.53 0.60 14.10
C THR A 284 -14.53 0.42 15.25
N GLU A 285 -15.18 1.49 15.71
CA GLU A 285 -16.17 1.44 16.79
C GLU A 285 -17.36 0.52 16.43
N SER A 286 -17.85 0.59 15.20
CA SER A 286 -18.94 -0.24 14.74
C SER A 286 -18.55 -1.71 14.61
N ALA A 287 -17.34 -1.96 14.08
CA ALA A 287 -16.82 -3.32 13.93
C ALA A 287 -16.61 -3.99 15.29
N LEU A 288 -16.10 -3.28 16.28
CA LEU A 288 -15.93 -3.81 17.63
C LEU A 288 -17.29 -4.22 18.24
N GLN A 289 -18.32 -3.40 18.10
CA GLN A 289 -19.66 -3.75 18.59
C GLN A 289 -20.22 -5.01 17.91
N VAL A 290 -20.03 -5.12 16.59
CA VAL A 290 -20.46 -6.32 15.83
C VAL A 290 -19.65 -7.54 16.25
N ALA A 291 -18.32 -7.42 16.40
CA ALA A 291 -17.45 -8.50 16.81
C ALA A 291 -17.84 -9.02 18.21
N GLN A 292 -18.09 -8.13 19.17
CA GLN A 292 -18.56 -8.49 20.53
C GLN A 292 -19.92 -9.19 20.52
N TYR A 293 -20.85 -8.73 19.66
CA TYR A 293 -22.14 -9.40 19.47
C TYR A 293 -21.97 -10.82 18.91
N LEU A 294 -21.12 -10.96 17.89
CA LEU A 294 -20.86 -12.26 17.27
C LEU A 294 -20.17 -13.22 18.21
N GLU A 295 -19.23 -12.76 19.04
CA GLU A 295 -18.53 -13.58 20.03
C GLU A 295 -19.49 -14.18 21.06
N GLN A 296 -20.54 -13.46 21.41
CA GLN A 296 -21.58 -13.92 22.36
C GLN A 296 -22.65 -14.79 21.71
N ASN A 297 -22.71 -14.86 20.38
CA ASN A 297 -23.75 -15.60 19.67
C ASN A 297 -23.45 -17.11 19.66
N PRO A 298 -24.39 -17.97 20.17
CA PRO A 298 -24.19 -19.41 20.27
C PRO A 298 -24.02 -20.12 18.91
N ASP A 299 -24.45 -19.51 17.82
CA ASP A 299 -24.33 -20.07 16.44
C ASP A 299 -23.00 -19.70 15.76
N ILE A 300 -22.17 -18.89 16.40
CA ILE A 300 -20.84 -18.51 15.92
C ILE A 300 -19.77 -19.43 16.57
N ALA A 301 -18.89 -19.97 15.76
CA ALA A 301 -17.82 -20.87 16.22
C ALA A 301 -16.59 -20.10 16.73
N TRP A 302 -16.23 -19.03 16.03
CA TRP A 302 -15.13 -18.12 16.40
C TRP A 302 -15.27 -16.78 15.68
N VAL A 303 -14.69 -15.75 16.28
CA VAL A 303 -14.51 -14.42 15.69
C VAL A 303 -13.04 -14.05 15.76
N ARG A 304 -12.55 -13.38 14.70
CA ARG A 304 -11.22 -12.77 14.63
C ARG A 304 -11.39 -11.28 14.40
N PHE A 305 -11.05 -10.50 15.38
CA PHE A 305 -10.99 -9.05 15.32
C PHE A 305 -10.00 -8.56 16.37
N PRO A 306 -8.89 -7.90 15.99
CA PRO A 306 -7.75 -7.66 16.90
C PRO A 306 -8.07 -6.85 18.17
N GLU A 307 -9.17 -6.10 18.19
CA GLU A 307 -9.59 -5.32 19.35
C GLU A 307 -10.35 -6.14 20.42
N LEU A 308 -10.73 -7.38 20.12
CA LEU A 308 -11.27 -8.29 21.14
C LEU A 308 -10.13 -8.71 22.08
N GLU A 309 -10.37 -8.64 23.39
CA GLU A 309 -9.37 -8.98 24.41
C GLU A 309 -8.82 -10.40 24.30
N ASN A 310 -9.64 -11.33 23.78
CA ASN A 310 -9.28 -12.73 23.58
C ASN A 310 -8.67 -13.03 22.20
N ASP A 311 -8.57 -12.04 21.30
CA ASP A 311 -7.95 -12.24 20.00
C ASP A 311 -6.42 -12.39 20.14
N PRO A 312 -5.78 -13.37 19.47
CA PRO A 312 -4.33 -13.53 19.53
C PRO A 312 -3.52 -12.31 19.12
N GLU A 313 -4.10 -11.45 18.27
CA GLU A 313 -3.44 -10.25 17.78
C GLU A 313 -3.66 -9.03 18.69
N HIS A 314 -4.39 -9.17 19.81
CA HIS A 314 -4.75 -8.04 20.68
C HIS A 314 -3.52 -7.26 21.18
N ALA A 315 -2.47 -7.97 21.61
CA ALA A 315 -1.24 -7.32 22.09
C ALA A 315 -0.55 -6.49 20.98
N ARG A 316 -0.52 -7.00 19.74
CA ARG A 316 0.00 -6.27 18.59
C ARG A 316 -0.90 -5.10 18.19
N GLN A 317 -2.21 -5.28 18.32
CA GLN A 317 -3.16 -4.20 18.08
C GLN A 317 -2.90 -3.02 19.04
N GLN A 318 -2.70 -3.29 20.33
CA GLN A 318 -2.37 -2.24 21.31
C GLN A 318 -1.06 -1.52 20.99
N LYS A 319 -0.07 -2.23 20.43
CA LYS A 319 1.23 -1.66 20.07
C LYS A 319 1.17 -0.85 18.76
N TYR A 320 0.65 -1.44 17.68
CA TYR A 320 0.75 -0.89 16.33
C TYR A 320 -0.47 -0.11 15.87
N LEU A 321 -1.63 -0.38 16.45
CA LEU A 321 -2.93 0.13 16.04
C LEU A 321 -3.72 0.75 17.22
N PRO A 322 -3.10 1.62 18.06
CA PRO A 322 -3.73 2.09 19.30
C PRO A 322 -4.99 2.93 19.05
N ASN A 323 -5.18 3.46 17.83
CA ASN A 323 -6.37 4.21 17.44
C ASN A 323 -7.50 3.33 16.85
N GLY A 324 -7.30 2.01 16.85
CA GLY A 324 -8.20 1.02 16.28
C GLY A 324 -7.62 0.34 15.03
N SER A 325 -8.13 -0.84 14.69
CA SER A 325 -7.62 -1.62 13.57
C SER A 325 -8.24 -1.19 12.23
N CYS A 326 -9.50 -1.52 12.03
CA CYS A 326 -10.28 -1.18 10.82
C CYS A 326 -11.73 -1.65 10.99
N GLY A 327 -12.51 -1.68 9.91
CA GLY A 327 -13.88 -2.21 9.88
C GLY A 327 -14.00 -3.64 9.35
N VAL A 328 -12.89 -4.39 9.25
CA VAL A 328 -12.88 -5.77 8.70
C VAL A 328 -12.66 -6.77 9.84
N MET A 329 -13.46 -7.82 9.85
CA MET A 329 -13.35 -8.95 10.77
C MET A 329 -13.56 -10.27 10.02
N ALA A 330 -13.12 -11.37 10.59
CA ALA A 330 -13.42 -12.71 10.10
C ALA A 330 -14.14 -13.50 11.20
N PHE A 331 -15.12 -14.33 10.79
CA PHE A 331 -15.81 -15.21 11.73
C PHE A 331 -16.29 -16.49 11.05
N ALA A 332 -16.60 -17.51 11.82
CA ALA A 332 -17.18 -18.75 11.32
C ALA A 332 -18.51 -19.05 12.01
N VAL A 333 -19.53 -19.35 11.21
CA VAL A 333 -20.78 -19.92 11.69
C VAL A 333 -20.61 -21.42 12.05
N LYS A 334 -21.33 -21.93 13.02
CA LYS A 334 -21.37 -23.36 13.34
C LYS A 334 -22.15 -24.10 12.25
N GLY A 335 -21.46 -24.82 11.38
CA GLY A 335 -22.05 -25.55 10.28
C GLY A 335 -21.04 -25.81 9.18
N ASP A 336 -21.53 -26.37 8.09
CA ASP A 336 -20.75 -26.61 6.90
C ASP A 336 -20.81 -25.42 5.89
N ARG A 337 -20.16 -25.59 4.75
CA ARG A 337 -20.16 -24.58 3.68
C ARG A 337 -21.56 -24.27 3.18
N ALA A 338 -22.46 -25.25 3.11
CA ALA A 338 -23.81 -25.05 2.63
C ALA A 338 -24.62 -24.17 3.61
N PHE A 339 -24.41 -24.39 4.92
CA PHE A 339 -25.00 -23.53 5.94
C PHE A 339 -24.46 -22.11 5.88
N ALA A 340 -23.14 -21.94 5.73
CA ALA A 340 -22.53 -20.61 5.59
C ALA A 340 -23.07 -19.84 4.37
N ASN A 341 -23.20 -20.50 3.23
CA ASN A 341 -23.80 -19.91 2.03
C ASN A 341 -25.26 -19.49 2.28
N LYS A 342 -26.06 -20.39 2.88
CA LYS A 342 -27.47 -20.08 3.21
C LYS A 342 -27.58 -18.91 4.18
N PHE A 343 -26.67 -18.83 5.17
CA PHE A 343 -26.61 -17.71 6.09
C PHE A 343 -26.36 -16.40 5.32
N MET A 344 -25.34 -16.36 4.46
CA MET A 344 -25.01 -15.18 3.67
C MET A 344 -26.18 -14.76 2.76
N ASP A 345 -26.79 -15.74 2.05
CA ASP A 345 -27.90 -15.50 1.12
C ASP A 345 -29.17 -15.00 1.82
N SER A 346 -29.30 -15.19 3.13
CA SER A 346 -30.44 -14.72 3.92
C SER A 346 -30.31 -13.29 4.45
N LEU A 347 -29.13 -12.69 4.35
CA LEU A 347 -28.88 -11.34 4.84
C LEU A 347 -29.61 -10.30 3.97
N GLN A 348 -30.15 -9.26 4.62
CA GLN A 348 -30.92 -8.20 3.94
C GLN A 348 -30.17 -6.87 3.88
N LEU A 349 -29.43 -6.52 4.93
CA LEU A 349 -28.66 -5.29 5.00
C LEU A 349 -27.27 -5.46 4.42
N VAL A 350 -26.64 -6.61 4.70
CA VAL A 350 -25.26 -6.91 4.32
C VAL A 350 -25.24 -7.52 2.91
N THR A 351 -24.51 -6.93 2.00
CA THR A 351 -24.42 -7.36 0.60
C THR A 351 -23.29 -8.39 0.41
N ILE A 352 -23.46 -9.31 -0.53
CA ILE A 352 -22.41 -10.27 -0.93
C ILE A 352 -21.65 -9.64 -2.08
N GLU A 353 -20.38 -9.29 -1.83
CA GLU A 353 -19.55 -8.67 -2.84
C GLU A 353 -18.05 -8.88 -2.57
N THR A 354 -17.21 -8.65 -3.58
CA THR A 354 -15.75 -8.79 -3.48
C THR A 354 -15.05 -7.55 -3.01
N HIS A 355 -15.73 -6.41 -2.95
CA HIS A 355 -15.20 -5.16 -2.41
C HIS A 355 -15.27 -5.19 -0.87
N VAL A 356 -14.37 -4.44 -0.23
CA VAL A 356 -14.34 -4.23 1.23
C VAL A 356 -13.92 -2.80 1.53
N ALA A 357 -14.21 -2.33 2.74
CA ALA A 357 -13.66 -1.08 3.24
C ALA A 357 -14.21 0.19 2.59
N ASP A 358 -15.51 0.21 2.36
CA ASP A 358 -16.28 1.41 2.01
C ASP A 358 -17.42 1.70 3.02
N CYS A 359 -18.35 2.57 2.67
CA CYS A 359 -19.46 2.95 3.54
C CYS A 359 -20.58 1.88 3.66
N HIS A 360 -20.54 0.81 2.85
CA HIS A 360 -21.52 -0.26 2.85
C HIS A 360 -20.97 -1.49 3.58
N THR A 361 -21.87 -2.19 4.27
CA THR A 361 -21.47 -3.45 4.91
C THR A 361 -21.60 -4.59 3.93
N CYS A 362 -20.53 -5.33 3.74
CA CYS A 362 -20.48 -6.48 2.85
C CYS A 362 -19.92 -7.72 3.55
N ILE A 363 -20.15 -8.87 2.94
CA ILE A 363 -19.66 -10.16 3.40
C ILE A 363 -19.21 -11.00 2.20
N LEU A 364 -18.22 -11.85 2.41
CA LEU A 364 -17.82 -12.88 1.46
C LEU A 364 -17.34 -14.14 2.19
N HIS A 365 -17.32 -15.26 1.48
CA HIS A 365 -16.80 -16.52 1.99
C HIS A 365 -15.42 -16.77 1.35
N PRO A 366 -14.27 -16.50 2.03
CA PRO A 366 -12.96 -16.55 1.39
C PRO A 366 -12.65 -17.92 0.77
N ALA A 367 -12.83 -19.02 1.53
CA ALA A 367 -12.56 -20.37 1.07
C ALA A 367 -13.47 -20.83 -0.10
N ALA A 368 -14.63 -20.19 -0.30
CA ALA A 368 -15.51 -20.52 -1.42
C ALA A 368 -15.24 -19.67 -2.67
N HIS A 369 -14.74 -18.44 -2.53
CA HIS A 369 -14.68 -17.47 -3.61
C HIS A 369 -13.26 -16.96 -3.91
N THR A 370 -12.60 -16.33 -2.94
CA THR A 370 -11.39 -15.54 -3.17
C THR A 370 -10.08 -16.23 -2.80
N HIS A 371 -10.12 -17.24 -1.92
CA HIS A 371 -8.94 -17.97 -1.40
C HIS A 371 -9.14 -19.48 -1.49
N ARG A 372 -9.47 -19.96 -2.70
CA ARG A 372 -9.66 -21.40 -2.98
C ARG A 372 -8.36 -22.21 -3.11
N GLN A 373 -7.22 -21.57 -3.01
CA GLN A 373 -5.90 -22.18 -3.19
C GLN A 373 -5.48 -23.02 -2.01
#